data_8474505e4b9763ddd19c5339dd902802
#
_entry.id   8474505e4b9763ddd19c5339dd902802
#
_cell.length_a   1.000
_cell.length_b   1.000
_cell.length_c   1.000
_cell.angle_alpha   90.00
_cell.angle_beta   90.00
_cell.angle_gamma   90.00
#
_symmetry.space_group_name_H-M   'P 1'
#
loop_
_entity.id
_entity.type
_entity.pdbx_description
1 polymer ?
#
loop_
_entity_poly.entity_id
_entity_poly.type
_entity_poly.pdbx_seq_one_letter_code
_entity_poly.pdbx_strand_id
1 'polypeptide(L)'
;MSSIIKIALVDDEVLFRKGIAFLLQKEDNIEIIFEASNGEELISKLNSSESKPEIIIMDLKMPVLNGVEATKIIRKSYPDIKIIALTSYDTKSFVANMIQIGAVAYLIKNTTPKDLIHTVNEVAKKGFYYSQIVLKTIQETIVSSKNSKGNLETGFLSPREIEILQLICQQKTTTEIADHLFLSPRTVEGHRNNLLLKTESRNIAGLVVYAIQNEIAVLTI
;
A
#
# COMPACT_ATOMS: atom_id res chain seq x y z
N MET A 1 5.21 -33.66 -6.97
CA MET A 1 5.31 -33.07 -5.62
C MET A 1 5.12 -31.58 -5.80
N SER A 2 4.13 -30.97 -5.15
CA SER A 2 4.00 -29.49 -5.16
C SER A 2 5.21 -28.88 -4.44
N SER A 3 5.88 -27.91 -5.05
CA SER A 3 6.97 -27.19 -4.41
C SER A 3 6.44 -26.45 -3.17
N ILE A 4 7.22 -26.45 -2.09
CA ILE A 4 6.88 -25.70 -0.88
C ILE A 4 7.01 -24.21 -1.18
N ILE A 5 5.96 -23.45 -0.89
CA ILE A 5 5.91 -21.98 -1.05
C ILE A 5 6.50 -21.35 0.21
N LYS A 6 7.65 -20.69 0.07
CA LYS A 6 8.31 -19.98 1.18
C LYS A 6 7.76 -18.59 1.35
N ILE A 7 7.23 -18.28 2.53
CA ILE A 7 6.54 -17.02 2.81
C ILE A 7 7.24 -16.28 3.95
N ALA A 8 7.32 -14.94 3.84
CA ALA A 8 7.56 -14.04 4.95
C ALA A 8 6.27 -13.27 5.29
N LEU A 9 5.99 -13.10 6.59
CA LEU A 9 4.86 -12.31 7.09
C LEU A 9 5.36 -11.01 7.71
N VAL A 10 4.76 -9.89 7.31
CA VAL A 10 5.19 -8.56 7.78
C VAL A 10 3.97 -7.76 8.21
N ASP A 11 3.84 -7.51 9.51
CA ASP A 11 2.70 -6.81 10.11
C ASP A 11 3.09 -6.37 11.53
N ASP A 12 2.79 -5.17 11.95
CA ASP A 12 3.10 -4.69 13.30
C ASP A 12 2.09 -5.18 14.36
N GLU A 13 0.90 -5.61 13.94
CA GLU A 13 -0.09 -6.22 14.79
C GLU A 13 0.24 -7.68 15.12
N VAL A 14 0.92 -7.91 16.24
CA VAL A 14 1.44 -9.23 16.65
C VAL A 14 0.36 -10.32 16.62
N LEU A 15 -0.83 -10.04 17.16
CA LEU A 15 -1.90 -11.04 17.21
C LEU A 15 -2.41 -11.40 15.82
N PHE A 16 -2.58 -10.41 14.95
CA PHE A 16 -3.01 -10.63 13.57
C PHE A 16 -1.97 -11.42 12.79
N ARG A 17 -0.69 -11.03 12.86
CA ARG A 17 0.42 -11.74 12.22
C ARG A 17 0.51 -13.19 12.66
N LYS A 18 0.40 -13.47 13.98
CA LYS A 18 0.39 -14.84 14.51
C LYS A 18 -0.84 -15.63 14.07
N GLY A 19 -2.00 -14.99 13.96
CA GLY A 19 -3.22 -15.62 13.42
C GLY A 19 -3.03 -16.05 11.95
N ILE A 20 -2.47 -15.19 11.10
CA ILE A 20 -2.15 -15.51 9.71
C ILE A 20 -1.12 -16.62 9.64
N ALA A 21 -0.06 -16.55 10.47
CA ALA A 21 0.96 -17.62 10.54
C ALA A 21 0.33 -18.98 10.85
N PHE A 22 -0.51 -19.04 11.87
CA PHE A 22 -1.20 -20.27 12.27
C PHE A 22 -2.13 -20.82 11.17
N LEU A 23 -2.81 -19.95 10.41
CA LEU A 23 -3.67 -20.36 9.31
C LEU A 23 -2.85 -20.97 8.16
N LEU A 24 -1.78 -20.28 7.76
CA LEU A 24 -0.95 -20.71 6.62
C LEU A 24 -0.12 -21.97 6.93
N GLN A 25 0.33 -22.14 8.17
CA GLN A 25 1.07 -23.34 8.60
C GLN A 25 0.25 -24.64 8.58
N LYS A 26 -1.08 -24.55 8.43
CA LYS A 26 -1.93 -25.74 8.25
C LYS A 26 -1.91 -26.30 6.83
N GLU A 27 -1.39 -25.55 5.90
CA GLU A 27 -1.28 -25.95 4.50
C GLU A 27 0.05 -26.68 4.28
N ASP A 28 0.02 -27.93 3.84
CA ASP A 28 1.20 -28.79 3.65
C ASP A 28 2.22 -28.22 2.64
N ASN A 29 1.79 -27.32 1.79
CA ASN A 29 2.62 -26.71 0.74
C ASN A 29 3.12 -25.31 1.08
N ILE A 30 2.95 -24.82 2.32
CA ILE A 30 3.35 -23.47 2.75
C ILE A 30 4.33 -23.56 3.91
N GLU A 31 5.45 -22.83 3.79
CA GLU A 31 6.45 -22.65 4.85
C GLU A 31 6.62 -21.16 5.17
N ILE A 32 6.44 -20.78 6.43
CA ILE A 32 6.75 -19.43 6.89
C ILE A 32 8.20 -19.43 7.36
N ILE A 33 9.08 -18.80 6.60
CA ILE A 33 10.51 -18.80 6.88
C ILE A 33 10.92 -17.74 7.90
N PHE A 34 10.20 -16.61 7.96
CA PHE A 34 10.34 -15.62 9.03
C PHE A 34 9.14 -14.67 9.09
N GLU A 35 9.05 -13.96 10.20
CA GLU A 35 8.11 -12.87 10.43
C GLU A 35 8.88 -11.57 10.69
N ALA A 36 8.28 -10.40 10.40
CA ALA A 36 8.82 -9.09 10.72
C ALA A 36 7.68 -8.15 11.19
N SER A 37 8.02 -7.16 11.99
CA SER A 37 7.07 -6.19 12.55
C SER A 37 7.02 -4.86 11.80
N ASN A 38 7.93 -4.66 10.84
CA ASN A 38 8.00 -3.47 10.00
C ASN A 38 8.92 -3.71 8.79
N GLY A 39 8.96 -2.74 7.87
CA GLY A 39 9.76 -2.86 6.65
C GLY A 39 11.28 -2.89 6.89
N GLU A 40 11.79 -2.22 7.92
CA GLU A 40 13.23 -2.21 8.22
C GLU A 40 13.68 -3.59 8.71
N GLU A 41 12.93 -4.20 9.64
CA GLU A 41 13.18 -5.56 10.10
C GLU A 41 13.09 -6.57 8.95
N LEU A 42 12.11 -6.40 8.05
CA LEU A 42 11.98 -7.23 6.85
C LEU A 42 13.25 -7.16 5.98
N ILE A 43 13.73 -5.95 5.66
CA ILE A 43 14.91 -5.77 4.82
C ILE A 43 16.15 -6.33 5.50
N SER A 44 16.31 -6.12 6.81
CA SER A 44 17.41 -6.70 7.59
C SER A 44 17.40 -8.23 7.50
N LYS A 45 16.25 -8.86 7.68
CA LYS A 45 16.10 -10.32 7.55
C LYS A 45 16.32 -10.81 6.12
N LEU A 46 15.84 -10.07 5.12
CA LEU A 46 16.14 -10.38 3.73
C LEU A 46 17.64 -10.33 3.44
N ASN A 47 18.39 -9.38 4.00
CA ASN A 47 19.83 -9.28 3.81
C ASN A 47 20.60 -10.42 4.48
N SER A 48 20.20 -10.82 5.69
CA SER A 48 20.93 -11.82 6.51
C SER A 48 20.52 -13.26 6.27
N SER A 49 19.34 -13.54 5.73
CA SER A 49 18.83 -14.89 5.52
C SER A 49 19.49 -15.55 4.32
N GLU A 50 19.91 -16.81 4.45
CA GLU A 50 20.37 -17.64 3.34
C GLU A 50 19.20 -18.05 2.41
N SER A 51 18.02 -18.31 2.97
CA SER A 51 16.81 -18.65 2.23
C SER A 51 15.93 -17.42 2.07
N LYS A 52 15.62 -17.03 0.83
CA LYS A 52 14.71 -15.93 0.53
C LYS A 52 13.27 -16.44 0.42
N PRO A 53 12.26 -15.63 0.82
CA PRO A 53 10.86 -15.95 0.55
C PRO A 53 10.56 -15.83 -0.94
N GLU A 54 9.63 -16.64 -1.43
CA GLU A 54 9.04 -16.49 -2.75
C GLU A 54 7.94 -15.41 -2.71
N ILE A 55 7.22 -15.34 -1.57
CA ILE A 55 6.09 -14.43 -1.36
C ILE A 55 6.29 -13.70 -0.04
N ILE A 56 6.04 -12.41 -0.04
CA ILE A 56 5.90 -11.60 1.17
C ILE A 56 4.44 -11.17 1.29
N ILE A 57 3.79 -11.50 2.40
CA ILE A 57 2.49 -10.94 2.79
C ILE A 57 2.79 -9.79 3.72
N MET A 58 2.40 -8.57 3.32
CA MET A 58 2.85 -7.35 3.97
C MET A 58 1.71 -6.40 4.25
N ASP A 59 1.59 -5.97 5.51
CA ASP A 59 0.78 -4.80 5.84
C ASP A 59 1.43 -3.53 5.27
N LEU A 60 0.58 -2.59 4.90
CA LEU A 60 1.03 -1.31 4.34
C LEU A 60 1.22 -0.26 5.42
N LYS A 61 0.51 -0.38 6.56
CA LYS A 61 0.61 0.56 7.67
C LYS A 61 1.44 -0.02 8.80
N MET A 62 2.71 0.26 8.80
CA MET A 62 3.63 -0.16 9.84
C MET A 62 4.51 1.01 10.29
N PRO A 63 4.99 1.02 11.54
CA PRO A 63 5.95 2.02 12.03
C PRO A 63 7.33 1.82 11.39
N VAL A 64 8.19 2.81 11.54
CA VAL A 64 9.60 2.86 11.10
C VAL A 64 9.71 2.91 9.59
N LEU A 65 9.52 1.80 8.89
CA LEU A 65 9.43 1.71 7.43
C LEU A 65 8.11 1.04 7.05
N ASN A 66 7.21 1.78 6.41
CA ASN A 66 5.90 1.30 6.01
C ASN A 66 5.98 0.34 4.81
N GLY A 67 4.88 -0.41 4.56
CA GLY A 67 4.88 -1.43 3.52
C GLY A 67 4.94 -0.88 2.10
N VAL A 68 4.54 0.37 1.87
CA VAL A 68 4.64 1.03 0.55
C VAL A 68 6.10 1.24 0.19
N GLU A 69 6.88 1.86 1.09
CA GLU A 69 8.31 2.10 0.87
C GLU A 69 9.11 0.80 0.88
N ALA A 70 8.77 -0.14 1.77
CA ALA A 70 9.38 -1.47 1.76
C ALA A 70 9.16 -2.17 0.40
N THR A 71 7.95 -2.07 -0.19
CA THR A 71 7.66 -2.62 -1.53
C THR A 71 8.57 -2.03 -2.60
N LYS A 72 8.78 -0.71 -2.62
CA LYS A 72 9.67 -0.05 -3.59
C LYS A 72 11.11 -0.58 -3.49
N ILE A 73 11.62 -0.71 -2.25
CA ILE A 73 12.97 -1.21 -1.99
C ILE A 73 13.09 -2.68 -2.44
N ILE A 74 12.12 -3.53 -2.07
CA ILE A 74 12.13 -4.95 -2.41
C ILE A 74 12.05 -5.14 -3.92
N ARG A 75 11.18 -4.43 -4.61
CA ARG A 75 11.06 -4.51 -6.08
C ARG A 75 12.36 -4.15 -6.79
N LYS A 76 13.16 -3.24 -6.23
CA LYS A 76 14.47 -2.85 -6.78
C LYS A 76 15.56 -3.87 -6.47
N SER A 77 15.61 -4.37 -5.23
CA SER A 77 16.72 -5.21 -4.72
C SER A 77 16.46 -6.71 -4.86
N TYR A 78 15.20 -7.14 -4.90
CA TYR A 78 14.74 -8.52 -4.93
C TYR A 78 13.57 -8.69 -5.91
N PRO A 79 13.76 -8.47 -7.23
CA PRO A 79 12.68 -8.40 -8.22
C PRO A 79 11.86 -9.70 -8.35
N ASP A 80 12.44 -10.84 -7.97
CA ASP A 80 11.78 -12.15 -8.03
C ASP A 80 10.80 -12.39 -6.88
N ILE A 81 10.92 -11.64 -5.79
CA ILE A 81 10.03 -11.78 -4.63
C ILE A 81 8.67 -11.15 -4.96
N LYS A 82 7.62 -11.93 -4.79
CA LYS A 82 6.24 -11.53 -5.03
C LYS A 82 5.65 -10.88 -3.77
N ILE A 83 4.98 -9.75 -3.89
CA ILE A 83 4.42 -9.03 -2.75
C ILE A 83 2.90 -9.07 -2.81
N ILE A 84 2.28 -9.66 -1.78
CA ILE A 84 0.84 -9.62 -1.51
C ILE A 84 0.62 -8.51 -0.47
N ALA A 85 -0.03 -7.42 -0.85
CA ALA A 85 -0.44 -6.40 0.10
C ALA A 85 -1.66 -6.89 0.88
N LEU A 86 -1.58 -6.88 2.21
CA LEU A 86 -2.67 -7.24 3.12
C LEU A 86 -2.87 -6.08 4.10
N THR A 87 -3.96 -5.34 3.96
CA THR A 87 -4.12 -4.06 4.64
C THR A 87 -5.57 -3.77 5.04
N SER A 88 -5.78 -2.83 5.94
CA SER A 88 -7.11 -2.33 6.31
C SER A 88 -7.68 -1.32 5.31
N TYR A 89 -6.91 -0.90 4.29
CA TYR A 89 -7.35 0.09 3.31
C TYR A 89 -8.00 -0.56 2.10
N ASP A 90 -9.17 -0.03 1.70
CA ASP A 90 -9.98 -0.51 0.56
C ASP A 90 -10.19 0.57 -0.52
N THR A 91 -9.54 1.73 -0.40
CA THR A 91 -9.73 2.80 -1.36
C THR A 91 -9.11 2.47 -2.72
N LYS A 92 -9.86 2.76 -3.79
CA LYS A 92 -9.45 2.45 -5.18
C LYS A 92 -8.09 3.04 -5.54
N SER A 93 -7.80 4.26 -5.09
CA SER A 93 -6.52 4.92 -5.34
C SER A 93 -5.35 4.19 -4.67
N PHE A 94 -5.56 3.65 -3.48
CA PHE A 94 -4.54 2.92 -2.75
C PHE A 94 -4.23 1.56 -3.42
N VAL A 95 -5.28 0.84 -3.83
CA VAL A 95 -5.16 -0.41 -4.60
C VAL A 95 -4.36 -0.18 -5.88
N ALA A 96 -4.74 0.83 -6.68
CA ALA A 96 -4.08 1.13 -7.94
C ALA A 96 -2.59 1.50 -7.74
N ASN A 97 -2.29 2.31 -6.72
CA ASN A 97 -0.91 2.67 -6.39
C ASN A 97 -0.07 1.46 -6.00
N MET A 98 -0.58 0.57 -5.13
CA MET A 98 0.17 -0.63 -4.72
C MET A 98 0.50 -1.55 -5.89
N ILE A 99 -0.43 -1.70 -6.83
CA ILE A 99 -0.19 -2.48 -8.04
C ILE A 99 0.86 -1.79 -8.92
N GLN A 100 0.80 -0.47 -9.07
CA GLN A 100 1.76 0.30 -9.85
C GLN A 100 3.19 0.19 -9.31
N ILE A 101 3.38 0.18 -7.99
CA ILE A 101 4.69 0.01 -7.36
C ILE A 101 5.16 -1.44 -7.29
N GLY A 102 4.30 -2.40 -7.68
CA GLY A 102 4.69 -3.78 -7.91
C GLY A 102 4.11 -4.83 -6.97
N ALA A 103 3.05 -4.53 -6.21
CA ALA A 103 2.29 -5.58 -5.54
C ALA A 103 1.60 -6.47 -6.57
N VAL A 104 1.74 -7.78 -6.44
CA VAL A 104 1.16 -8.77 -7.37
C VAL A 104 -0.20 -9.29 -6.93
N ALA A 105 -0.61 -8.97 -5.70
CA ALA A 105 -1.95 -9.20 -5.18
C ALA A 105 -2.27 -8.16 -4.10
N TYR A 106 -3.56 -7.93 -3.89
CA TYR A 106 -4.07 -6.99 -2.90
C TYR A 106 -5.26 -7.61 -2.16
N LEU A 107 -5.15 -7.69 -0.84
CA LEU A 107 -6.19 -8.21 0.05
C LEU A 107 -6.47 -7.19 1.16
N ILE A 108 -7.72 -7.16 1.62
CA ILE A 108 -8.13 -6.40 2.79
C ILE A 108 -8.05 -7.31 4.03
N LYS A 109 -7.63 -6.78 5.19
CA LYS A 109 -7.50 -7.57 6.44
C LYS A 109 -8.79 -8.26 6.91
N ASN A 110 -9.97 -7.89 6.37
CA ASN A 110 -11.23 -8.59 6.60
C ASN A 110 -11.51 -9.74 5.60
N THR A 111 -10.54 -10.09 4.76
CA THR A 111 -10.65 -11.24 3.83
C THR A 111 -10.82 -12.55 4.59
N THR A 112 -11.47 -13.55 3.96
CA THR A 112 -11.62 -14.85 4.59
C THR A 112 -10.29 -15.63 4.56
N PRO A 113 -10.05 -16.54 5.54
CA PRO A 113 -8.89 -17.43 5.51
C PRO A 113 -8.75 -18.20 4.18
N LYS A 114 -9.89 -18.65 3.62
CA LYS A 114 -9.93 -19.36 2.34
C LYS A 114 -9.46 -18.50 1.18
N ASP A 115 -9.86 -17.23 1.13
CA ASP A 115 -9.44 -16.31 0.07
C ASP A 115 -7.96 -15.95 0.18
N LEU A 116 -7.43 -15.82 1.41
CA LEU A 116 -6.01 -15.61 1.64
C LEU A 116 -5.18 -16.80 1.11
N ILE A 117 -5.52 -18.03 1.51
CA ILE A 117 -4.84 -19.25 1.06
C ILE A 117 -4.95 -19.39 -0.46
N HIS A 118 -6.14 -19.16 -1.02
CA HIS A 118 -6.35 -19.17 -2.47
C HIS A 118 -5.44 -18.15 -3.17
N THR A 119 -5.38 -16.93 -2.68
CA THR A 119 -4.52 -15.87 -3.24
C THR A 119 -3.05 -16.27 -3.22
N VAL A 120 -2.55 -16.81 -2.10
CA VAL A 120 -1.18 -17.31 -1.98
C VAL A 120 -0.87 -18.36 -3.04
N ASN A 121 -1.73 -19.36 -3.18
CA ASN A 121 -1.56 -20.43 -4.16
C ASN A 121 -1.61 -19.91 -5.61
N GLU A 122 -2.52 -19.00 -5.92
CA GLU A 122 -2.62 -18.39 -7.26
C GLU A 122 -1.39 -17.52 -7.58
N VAL A 123 -0.90 -16.74 -6.61
CA VAL A 123 0.33 -15.95 -6.75
C VAL A 123 1.55 -16.85 -6.94
N ALA A 124 1.66 -17.93 -6.19
CA ALA A 124 2.75 -18.89 -6.37
C ALA A 124 2.74 -19.48 -7.78
N LYS A 125 1.56 -19.91 -8.26
CA LYS A 125 1.38 -20.60 -9.54
C LYS A 125 1.48 -19.67 -10.76
N LYS A 126 0.83 -18.49 -10.70
CA LYS A 126 0.66 -17.59 -11.86
C LYS A 126 1.55 -16.35 -11.81
N GLY A 127 2.17 -16.08 -10.67
CA GLY A 127 2.97 -14.88 -10.45
C GLY A 127 2.16 -13.67 -9.96
N PHE A 128 0.84 -13.66 -10.13
CA PHE A 128 -0.06 -12.60 -9.65
C PHE A 128 -1.48 -13.13 -9.44
N TYR A 129 -2.27 -12.40 -8.64
CA TYR A 129 -3.71 -12.64 -8.49
C TYR A 129 -4.43 -11.34 -8.13
N TYR A 130 -5.44 -10.99 -8.91
CA TYR A 130 -6.31 -9.85 -8.63
C TYR A 130 -7.77 -10.31 -8.62
N SER A 131 -8.47 -10.02 -7.55
CA SER A 131 -9.93 -10.24 -7.47
C SER A 131 -10.68 -9.39 -8.49
N GLN A 132 -11.92 -9.74 -8.80
CA GLN A 132 -12.74 -8.96 -9.74
C GLN A 132 -12.88 -7.48 -9.32
N ILE A 133 -12.95 -7.21 -8.01
CA ILE A 133 -13.03 -5.85 -7.47
C ILE A 133 -11.74 -5.09 -7.77
N VAL A 134 -10.59 -5.70 -7.54
CA VAL A 134 -9.27 -5.11 -7.83
C VAL A 134 -9.11 -4.86 -9.34
N LEU A 135 -9.48 -5.82 -10.19
CA LEU A 135 -9.42 -5.65 -11.65
C LEU A 135 -10.31 -4.51 -12.13
N LYS A 136 -11.52 -4.38 -11.60
CA LYS A 136 -12.41 -3.25 -11.89
C LYS A 136 -11.79 -1.91 -11.48
N THR A 137 -11.17 -1.85 -10.31
CA THR A 137 -10.46 -0.66 -9.83
C THR A 137 -9.32 -0.26 -10.77
N ILE A 138 -8.52 -1.22 -11.23
CA ILE A 138 -7.45 -1.00 -12.21
C ILE A 138 -8.00 -0.44 -13.51
N GLN A 139 -9.07 -1.05 -14.04
CA GLN A 139 -9.70 -0.61 -15.28
C GLN A 139 -10.23 0.83 -15.18
N GLU A 140 -10.93 1.16 -14.09
CA GLU A 140 -11.44 2.52 -13.84
C GLU A 140 -10.30 3.55 -13.74
N THR A 141 -9.19 3.19 -13.11
CA THR A 141 -8.01 4.06 -12.98
C THR A 141 -7.34 4.30 -14.34
N ILE A 142 -7.19 3.27 -15.17
CA ILE A 142 -6.63 3.39 -16.51
C ILE A 142 -7.50 4.26 -17.42
N VAL A 143 -8.83 4.11 -17.34
CA VAL A 143 -9.78 4.93 -18.12
C VAL A 143 -9.73 6.39 -17.68
N SER A 144 -9.65 6.64 -16.37
CA SER A 144 -9.55 8.01 -15.81
C SER A 144 -8.22 8.68 -16.20
N SER A 145 -7.12 7.95 -16.25
CA SER A 145 -5.81 8.48 -16.63
C SER A 145 -5.69 8.80 -18.12
N LYS A 146 -6.45 8.14 -18.99
CA LYS A 146 -6.51 8.48 -20.43
C LYS A 146 -7.17 9.83 -20.72
N ASN A 147 -8.02 10.30 -19.82
CA ASN A 147 -8.69 11.61 -19.93
C ASN A 147 -7.88 12.76 -19.32
N SER A 148 -6.75 12.46 -18.65
CA SER A 148 -5.87 13.45 -18.03
C SER A 148 -4.50 13.42 -18.73
N LYS A 149 -4.42 14.02 -19.92
CA LYS A 149 -3.12 14.32 -20.53
C LYS A 149 -2.48 15.49 -19.76
N GLY A 150 -1.64 15.18 -18.79
CA GLY A 150 -0.85 16.17 -18.07
C GLY A 150 -0.19 15.59 -16.81
N ASN A 151 1.11 15.43 -16.86
CA ASN A 151 2.05 15.14 -15.77
C ASN A 151 2.04 13.71 -15.19
N LEU A 152 2.86 12.87 -15.79
CA LEU A 152 3.19 11.50 -15.35
C LEU A 152 4.22 11.43 -14.19
N GLU A 153 4.64 12.54 -13.60
CA GLU A 153 5.68 12.55 -12.55
C GLU A 153 5.19 12.76 -11.12
N THR A 154 3.92 13.10 -10.91
CA THR A 154 3.33 13.23 -9.56
C THR A 154 2.39 12.07 -9.21
N GLY A 155 2.61 10.88 -9.74
CA GLY A 155 1.70 9.72 -9.74
C GLY A 155 1.33 9.14 -8.38
N PHE A 156 1.77 9.72 -7.27
CA PHE A 156 1.51 9.23 -5.91
C PHE A 156 0.23 9.81 -5.29
N LEU A 157 -0.09 11.05 -5.57
CA LEU A 157 -1.32 11.71 -5.11
C LEU A 157 -2.35 11.78 -6.24
N SER A 158 -3.61 11.51 -5.91
CA SER A 158 -4.71 11.72 -6.85
C SER A 158 -4.92 13.23 -7.11
N PRO A 159 -5.53 13.63 -8.24
CA PRO A 159 -5.87 15.03 -8.51
C PRO A 159 -6.64 15.68 -7.36
N ARG A 160 -7.55 14.93 -6.71
CA ARG A 160 -8.33 15.39 -5.57
C ARG A 160 -7.50 15.58 -4.31
N GLU A 161 -6.53 14.72 -4.07
CA GLU A 161 -5.58 14.88 -2.97
C GLU A 161 -4.64 16.05 -3.18
N ILE A 162 -4.19 16.30 -4.42
CA ILE A 162 -3.39 17.47 -4.78
C ILE A 162 -4.20 18.75 -4.51
N GLU A 163 -5.45 18.81 -4.95
CA GLU A 163 -6.34 19.96 -4.74
C GLU A 163 -6.55 20.24 -3.25
N ILE A 164 -6.82 19.21 -2.45
CA ILE A 164 -6.97 19.35 -1.00
C ILE A 164 -5.64 19.77 -0.36
N LEU A 165 -4.51 19.22 -0.80
CA LEU A 165 -3.19 19.60 -0.30
C LEU A 165 -2.85 21.06 -0.60
N GLN A 166 -3.20 21.55 -1.78
CA GLN A 166 -3.04 22.96 -2.13
C GLN A 166 -3.89 23.87 -1.23
N LEU A 167 -5.14 23.50 -0.95
CA LEU A 167 -6.01 24.26 -0.04
C LEU A 167 -5.51 24.22 1.41
N ILE A 168 -4.92 23.11 1.85
CA ILE A 168 -4.22 23.04 3.14
C ILE A 168 -3.05 24.02 3.19
N CYS A 169 -2.25 24.10 2.13
CA CYS A 169 -1.15 25.08 2.02
C CYS A 169 -1.63 26.52 2.00
N GLN A 170 -2.86 26.77 1.57
CA GLN A 170 -3.55 28.08 1.66
C GLN A 170 -4.19 28.34 3.04
N GLN A 171 -3.85 27.50 4.05
CA GLN A 171 -4.34 27.60 5.43
C GLN A 171 -5.86 27.45 5.58
N LYS A 172 -6.54 26.81 4.63
CA LYS A 172 -7.97 26.52 4.73
C LYS A 172 -8.25 25.44 5.80
N THR A 173 -9.29 25.68 6.57
CA THR A 173 -9.82 24.71 7.53
C THR A 173 -10.53 23.55 6.82
N THR A 174 -10.75 22.43 7.51
CA THR A 174 -11.50 21.29 6.96
C THR A 174 -12.88 21.69 6.45
N THR A 175 -13.58 22.60 7.14
CA THR A 175 -14.91 23.09 6.75
C THR A 175 -14.83 23.94 5.49
N GLU A 176 -13.89 24.90 5.41
CA GLU A 176 -13.70 25.72 4.22
C GLU A 176 -13.29 24.90 2.99
N ILE A 177 -12.48 23.84 3.17
CA ILE A 177 -12.12 22.90 2.11
C ILE A 177 -13.36 22.14 1.65
N ALA A 178 -14.18 21.67 2.61
CA ALA A 178 -15.41 20.94 2.32
C ALA A 178 -16.38 21.81 1.52
N ASP A 179 -16.60 23.06 1.92
CA ASP A 179 -17.46 24.01 1.22
C ASP A 179 -16.92 24.33 -0.18
N HIS A 180 -15.61 24.60 -0.30
CA HIS A 180 -14.96 24.93 -1.57
C HIS A 180 -15.05 23.81 -2.59
N LEU A 181 -14.98 22.56 -2.13
CA LEU A 181 -14.94 21.36 -2.96
C LEU A 181 -16.28 20.64 -3.07
N PHE A 182 -17.34 21.17 -2.47
CA PHE A 182 -18.68 20.56 -2.41
C PHE A 182 -18.64 19.13 -1.81
N LEU A 183 -17.89 18.96 -0.72
CA LEU A 183 -17.74 17.70 0.01
C LEU A 183 -18.29 17.82 1.44
N SER A 184 -18.43 16.68 2.11
CA SER A 184 -18.64 16.69 3.56
C SER A 184 -17.31 16.91 4.30
N PRO A 185 -17.29 17.56 5.50
CA PRO A 185 -16.08 17.65 6.32
C PRO A 185 -15.45 16.28 6.61
N ARG A 186 -16.29 15.25 6.81
CA ARG A 186 -15.83 13.87 7.02
C ARG A 186 -15.06 13.31 5.79
N THR A 187 -15.50 13.64 4.59
CA THR A 187 -14.82 13.24 3.35
C THR A 187 -13.45 13.94 3.24
N VAL A 188 -13.38 15.21 3.58
CA VAL A 188 -12.11 15.98 3.60
C VAL A 188 -11.14 15.40 4.63
N GLU A 189 -11.60 15.04 5.83
CA GLU A 189 -10.77 14.36 6.83
C GLU A 189 -10.25 13.01 6.31
N GLY A 190 -11.07 12.25 5.60
CA GLY A 190 -10.61 11.01 4.95
C GLY A 190 -9.46 11.26 3.97
N HIS A 191 -9.56 12.29 3.13
CA HIS A 191 -8.48 12.67 2.21
C HIS A 191 -7.23 13.18 2.94
N ARG A 192 -7.38 13.96 4.03
CA ARG A 192 -6.26 14.43 4.86
C ARG A 192 -5.49 13.26 5.48
N ASN A 193 -6.21 12.28 6.01
CA ASN A 193 -5.59 11.07 6.56
C ASN A 193 -4.84 10.28 5.48
N ASN A 194 -5.43 10.15 4.28
CA ASN A 194 -4.76 9.52 3.15
C ASN A 194 -3.51 10.28 2.70
N LEU A 195 -3.56 11.63 2.69
CA LEU A 195 -2.41 12.47 2.41
C LEU A 195 -1.29 12.24 3.43
N LEU A 196 -1.59 12.28 4.73
CA LEU A 196 -0.61 12.02 5.78
C LEU A 196 0.08 10.67 5.59
N LEU A 197 -0.69 9.63 5.25
CA LEU A 197 -0.18 8.28 5.01
C LEU A 197 0.69 8.22 3.75
N LYS A 198 0.18 8.74 2.64
CA LYS A 198 0.87 8.68 1.35
C LYS A 198 2.16 9.49 1.34
N THR A 199 2.18 10.64 2.00
CA THR A 199 3.34 11.54 2.06
C THR A 199 4.25 11.25 3.25
N GLU A 200 3.90 10.27 4.11
CA GLU A 200 4.61 9.95 5.36
C GLU A 200 4.71 11.13 6.33
N SER A 201 3.82 12.11 6.15
CA SER A 201 3.79 13.28 7.00
C SER A 201 3.13 12.96 8.34
N ARG A 202 3.75 13.34 9.45
CA ARG A 202 3.23 13.10 10.81
C ARG A 202 2.07 14.03 11.18
N ASN A 203 1.96 15.17 10.52
CA ASN A 203 0.97 16.20 10.81
C ASN A 203 0.81 17.15 9.60
N ILE A 204 -0.08 18.13 9.74
CA ILE A 204 -0.36 19.12 8.68
C ILE A 204 0.89 19.93 8.30
N ALA A 205 1.75 20.28 9.25
CA ALA A 205 3.00 20.98 8.92
C ALA A 205 3.89 20.14 8.00
N GLY A 206 3.97 18.82 8.24
CA GLY A 206 4.66 17.88 7.35
C GLY A 206 4.05 17.84 5.94
N LEU A 207 2.73 17.89 5.82
CA LEU A 207 2.06 17.99 4.51
C LEU A 207 2.45 19.25 3.75
N VAL A 208 2.52 20.39 4.44
CA VAL A 208 2.95 21.66 3.83
C VAL A 208 4.39 21.59 3.36
N VAL A 209 5.30 21.03 4.19
CA VAL A 209 6.70 20.82 3.80
C VAL A 209 6.80 19.91 2.58
N TYR A 210 6.07 18.80 2.57
CA TYR A 210 6.01 17.87 1.43
C TYR A 210 5.53 18.59 0.16
N ALA A 211 4.46 19.38 0.25
CA ALA A 211 3.92 20.12 -0.90
C ALA A 211 4.92 21.10 -1.50
N ILE A 212 5.69 21.80 -0.66
CA ILE A 212 6.74 22.73 -1.10
C ILE A 212 7.89 21.96 -1.76
N GLN A 213 8.39 20.88 -1.14
CA GLN A 213 9.49 20.08 -1.66
C GLN A 213 9.19 19.43 -3.01
N ASN A 214 7.92 19.12 -3.26
CA ASN A 214 7.45 18.50 -4.51
C ASN A 214 6.80 19.50 -5.48
N GLU A 215 6.99 20.79 -5.27
CA GLU A 215 6.48 21.87 -6.13
C GLU A 215 4.95 21.85 -6.36
N ILE A 216 4.20 21.20 -5.44
CA ILE A 216 2.73 21.12 -5.48
C ILE A 216 2.09 22.44 -5.06
N ALA A 217 2.75 23.17 -4.17
CA ALA A 217 2.34 24.49 -3.71
C ALA A 217 3.53 25.44 -3.61
N VAL A 218 3.33 26.68 -4.02
CA VAL A 218 4.28 27.79 -3.84
C VAL A 218 3.76 28.65 -2.69
N LEU A 219 4.57 28.90 -1.67
CA LEU A 219 4.24 29.86 -0.63
C LEU A 219 4.36 31.26 -1.25
N THR A 220 3.24 31.88 -1.54
CA THR A 220 3.18 33.33 -1.78
C THR A 220 3.23 34.00 -0.40
N ILE A 221 4.40 34.56 -0.04
CA ILE A 221 4.63 35.37 1.15
C ILE A 221 4.06 36.75 0.90
#